data_8b9b4390f074b940defb5aefa87831f4
#
_entry.id   8b9b4390f074b940defb5aefa87831f4
#
_cell.length_a   1.000
_cell.length_b   1.000
_cell.length_c   1.000
_cell.angle_alpha   90.00
_cell.angle_beta   90.00
_cell.angle_gamma   90.00
#
_symmetry.space_group_name_H-M   'P 1'
#
loop_
_entity.id
_entity.type
_entity.pdbx_description
1 polymer ?
#
loop_
_entity_poly.entity_id
_entity_poly.type
_entity_poly.pdbx_seq_one_letter_code
_entity_poly.pdbx_strand_id
1 'polypeptide(L)'
;LKPNTYSPLRDQFPQGGFEMSIADLLKYTLQQSDNNACDILFNYQGGPDSVNRYIQSLGIRDCEITHTENDMHEDLDLCYSNWSTPLAAAKLLEIFRRKTLFDEAYKDFIYQTMVECQTGQDRLVAPLLGKGVTVGHKTGTGDFNAKGQQIGCNDIGFVLLPNGHAYSIAVFVKDSAESSLENSKIIAD
;
A
#
# COMPACT_ATOMS: atom_id res chain seq x y z
N LEU A 1 4.53 7.95 18.45
CA LEU A 1 3.80 8.15 17.20
C LEU A 1 3.98 9.59 16.71
N LYS A 2 4.15 9.77 15.41
CA LYS A 2 4.32 11.10 14.79
C LYS A 2 2.97 11.82 14.72
N PRO A 3 2.91 13.12 15.11
CA PRO A 3 1.63 13.82 15.27
C PRO A 3 1.00 14.30 13.95
N ASN A 4 1.80 14.58 12.94
CA ASN A 4 1.36 15.34 11.76
C ASN A 4 1.05 14.47 10.52
N THR A 5 1.11 13.14 10.64
CA THR A 5 0.80 12.21 9.56
C THR A 5 -0.56 11.55 9.76
N TYR A 6 -1.14 11.00 8.69
CA TYR A 6 -2.39 10.23 8.79
C TYR A 6 -2.16 8.95 9.62
N SER A 7 -2.88 8.78 10.72
CA SER A 7 -2.69 7.62 11.59
C SER A 7 -3.91 7.33 12.49
N PRO A 8 -4.83 6.47 12.07
CA PRO A 8 -5.88 5.92 12.91
C PRO A 8 -5.37 5.30 14.21
N LEU A 9 -4.18 4.67 14.18
CA LEU A 9 -3.51 4.13 15.35
C LEU A 9 -3.22 5.21 16.39
N ARG A 10 -2.63 6.34 15.98
CA ARG A 10 -2.39 7.48 16.88
C ARG A 10 -3.70 8.04 17.43
N ASP A 11 -4.71 8.16 16.59
CA ASP A 11 -6.00 8.72 16.98
C ASP A 11 -6.72 7.84 18.00
N GLN A 12 -6.53 6.52 17.94
CA GLN A 12 -7.03 5.58 18.94
C GLN A 12 -6.19 5.59 20.22
N PHE A 13 -4.89 5.82 20.13
CA PHE A 13 -3.96 5.79 21.26
C PHE A 13 -3.16 7.10 21.37
N PRO A 14 -3.82 8.25 21.60
CA PRO A 14 -3.18 9.57 21.52
C PRO A 14 -2.09 9.80 22.58
N GLN A 15 -2.15 9.06 23.69
CA GLN A 15 -1.15 9.16 24.78
C GLN A 15 0.06 8.22 24.55
N GLY A 16 0.02 7.34 23.55
CA GLY A 16 1.02 6.29 23.40
C GLY A 16 1.00 5.29 24.57
N GLY A 17 2.17 4.65 24.86
CA GLY A 17 2.33 3.79 26.03
C GLY A 17 1.54 2.48 25.98
N PHE A 18 1.29 1.96 24.77
CA PHE A 18 0.62 0.68 24.55
C PHE A 18 1.58 -0.36 23.94
N GLU A 19 1.24 -1.62 24.10
CA GLU A 19 1.87 -2.74 23.41
C GLU A 19 0.98 -3.20 22.25
N MET A 20 1.58 -3.54 21.12
CA MET A 20 0.85 -3.99 19.94
C MET A 20 1.61 -5.10 19.22
N SER A 21 0.88 -6.10 18.72
CA SER A 21 1.47 -7.17 17.94
C SER A 21 1.87 -6.70 16.52
N ILE A 22 2.86 -7.38 15.92
CA ILE A 22 3.21 -7.17 14.50
C ILE A 22 1.98 -7.41 13.60
N ALA A 23 1.14 -8.39 13.94
CA ALA A 23 -0.08 -8.67 13.21
C ALA A 23 -1.06 -7.48 13.23
N ASP A 24 -1.22 -6.81 14.36
CA ASP A 24 -2.10 -5.64 14.45
C ASP A 24 -1.49 -4.42 13.74
N LEU A 25 -0.17 -4.22 13.80
CA LEU A 25 0.51 -3.19 13.00
C LEU A 25 0.31 -3.43 11.50
N LEU A 26 0.39 -4.67 11.03
CA LEU A 26 0.11 -5.03 9.62
C LEU A 26 -1.35 -4.73 9.24
N LYS A 27 -2.32 -4.97 10.13
CA LYS A 27 -3.72 -4.61 9.88
C LYS A 27 -3.89 -3.10 9.77
N TYR A 28 -3.33 -2.30 10.70
CA TYR A 28 -3.38 -0.84 10.60
C TYR A 28 -2.77 -0.35 9.29
N THR A 29 -1.60 -0.89 8.91
CA THR A 29 -0.90 -0.51 7.67
C THR A 29 -1.68 -0.89 6.41
N LEU A 30 -2.13 -2.14 6.31
CA LEU A 30 -2.73 -2.67 5.06
C LEU A 30 -4.22 -2.32 4.92
N GLN A 31 -5.00 -2.38 6.01
CA GLN A 31 -6.44 -2.13 5.96
C GLN A 31 -6.80 -0.65 6.05
N GLN A 32 -6.08 0.10 6.87
CA GLN A 32 -6.39 1.50 7.18
C GLN A 32 -5.36 2.49 6.64
N SER A 33 -4.29 2.00 6.02
CA SER A 33 -3.21 2.85 5.47
C SER A 33 -2.54 3.75 6.52
N ASP A 34 -2.29 3.21 7.73
CA ASP A 34 -1.72 3.93 8.85
C ASP A 34 -0.21 4.17 8.66
N ASN A 35 0.20 5.43 8.58
CA ASN A 35 1.58 5.82 8.33
C ASN A 35 2.50 5.50 9.53
N ASN A 36 2.04 5.73 10.77
CA ASN A 36 2.85 5.39 11.96
C ASN A 36 3.07 3.88 12.07
N ALA A 37 2.05 3.07 11.82
CA ALA A 37 2.18 1.62 11.83
C ALA A 37 3.16 1.15 10.74
N CYS A 38 3.10 1.74 9.54
CA CYS A 38 4.03 1.48 8.45
C CYS A 38 5.48 1.79 8.86
N ASP A 39 5.74 2.97 9.41
CA ASP A 39 7.07 3.39 9.83
C ASP A 39 7.63 2.56 10.99
N ILE A 40 6.79 2.11 11.93
CA ILE A 40 7.18 1.17 12.98
C ILE A 40 7.64 -0.16 12.35
N LEU A 41 6.91 -0.67 11.35
CA LEU A 41 7.29 -1.90 10.64
C LEU A 41 8.57 -1.72 9.83
N PHE A 42 8.79 -0.59 9.15
CA PHE A 42 10.05 -0.26 8.50
C PHE A 42 11.21 -0.27 9.49
N ASN A 43 11.07 0.41 10.62
CA ASN A 43 12.10 0.47 11.65
C ASN A 43 12.40 -0.92 12.23
N TYR A 44 11.39 -1.74 12.45
CA TYR A 44 11.55 -3.13 12.91
C TYR A 44 12.35 -3.98 11.92
N GLN A 45 12.22 -3.74 10.62
CA GLN A 45 12.93 -4.44 9.56
C GLN A 45 14.33 -3.84 9.24
N GLY A 46 14.76 -2.81 9.96
CA GLY A 46 16.05 -2.14 9.73
C GLY A 46 15.99 -1.00 8.70
N GLY A 47 14.82 -0.41 8.52
CA GLY A 47 14.57 0.77 7.68
C GLY A 47 14.21 0.48 6.22
N PRO A 48 13.86 1.53 5.47
CA PRO A 48 13.46 1.44 4.06
C PRO A 48 14.48 0.73 3.18
N ASP A 49 15.76 1.03 3.34
CA ASP A 49 16.85 0.38 2.58
C ASP A 49 16.88 -1.15 2.74
N SER A 50 16.56 -1.65 3.94
CA SER A 50 16.52 -3.09 4.20
C SER A 50 15.38 -3.74 3.44
N VAL A 51 14.21 -3.10 3.45
CA VAL A 51 13.03 -3.54 2.69
C VAL A 51 13.30 -3.47 1.18
N ASN A 52 13.91 -2.38 0.71
CA ASN A 52 14.29 -2.22 -0.70
C ASN A 52 15.20 -3.35 -1.18
N ARG A 53 16.27 -3.65 -0.42
CA ARG A 53 17.17 -4.78 -0.74
C ARG A 53 16.45 -6.13 -0.78
N TYR A 54 15.50 -6.34 0.12
CA TYR A 54 14.69 -7.57 0.10
C TYR A 54 13.86 -7.68 -1.18
N ILE A 55 13.15 -6.60 -1.57
CA ILE A 55 12.35 -6.57 -2.81
C ILE A 55 13.24 -6.81 -4.04
N GLN A 56 14.40 -6.17 -4.09
CA GLN A 56 15.37 -6.39 -5.17
C GLN A 56 15.89 -7.84 -5.21
N SER A 57 16.04 -8.49 -4.05
CA SER A 57 16.45 -9.91 -3.97
C SER A 57 15.40 -10.87 -4.55
N LEU A 58 14.14 -10.46 -4.58
CA LEU A 58 13.05 -11.19 -5.24
C LEU A 58 13.08 -11.08 -6.79
N GLY A 59 13.98 -10.25 -7.32
CA GLY A 59 14.12 -9.98 -8.76
C GLY A 59 13.29 -8.79 -9.25
N ILE A 60 12.74 -7.98 -8.35
CA ILE A 60 12.06 -6.72 -8.67
C ILE A 60 13.08 -5.59 -8.62
N ARG A 61 13.33 -4.94 -9.78
CA ARG A 61 14.36 -3.90 -9.91
C ARG A 61 13.83 -2.53 -10.31
N ASP A 62 12.62 -2.49 -10.88
CA ASP A 62 11.99 -1.25 -11.34
C ASP A 62 11.15 -0.61 -10.22
N CYS A 63 11.76 -0.52 -9.03
CA CYS A 63 11.21 0.15 -7.85
C CYS A 63 12.34 0.58 -6.92
N GLU A 64 12.08 1.61 -6.13
CA GLU A 64 12.99 2.12 -5.10
C GLU A 64 12.18 2.51 -3.86
N ILE A 65 12.66 2.11 -2.68
CA ILE A 65 12.11 2.48 -1.38
C ILE A 65 13.27 3.01 -0.53
N THR A 66 13.27 4.31 -0.28
CA THR A 66 14.38 5.02 0.37
C THR A 66 13.94 5.84 1.59
N HIS A 67 12.67 6.15 1.71
CA HIS A 67 12.13 7.02 2.74
C HIS A 67 10.93 6.40 3.45
N THR A 68 10.75 6.79 4.70
CA THR A 68 9.57 6.44 5.50
C THR A 68 8.37 7.34 5.14
N GLU A 69 7.17 7.00 5.62
CA GLU A 69 6.00 7.86 5.47
C GLU A 69 6.19 9.23 6.14
N ASN A 70 6.84 9.25 7.30
CA ASN A 70 7.14 10.49 7.99
C ASN A 70 8.13 11.38 7.23
N ASP A 71 9.18 10.80 6.63
CA ASP A 71 10.16 11.55 5.83
C ASP A 71 9.45 12.23 4.65
N MET A 72 8.61 11.50 3.93
CA MET A 72 7.84 12.03 2.80
C MET A 72 6.81 13.08 3.21
N HIS A 73 6.26 12.98 4.44
CA HIS A 73 5.34 13.97 4.96
C HIS A 73 6.06 15.29 5.38
N GLU A 74 7.27 15.18 5.92
CA GLU A 74 8.09 16.35 6.29
C GLU A 74 8.66 17.07 5.08
N ASP A 75 8.96 16.32 4.00
CA ASP A 75 9.45 16.87 2.73
C ASP A 75 8.79 16.13 1.55
N LEU A 76 7.83 16.78 0.91
CA LEU A 76 7.05 16.18 -0.19
C LEU A 76 7.89 15.86 -1.43
N ASP A 77 9.06 16.47 -1.61
CA ASP A 77 9.95 16.13 -2.72
C ASP A 77 10.53 14.72 -2.56
N LEU A 78 10.63 14.20 -1.34
CA LEU A 78 11.06 12.83 -1.06
C LEU A 78 10.05 11.77 -1.55
N CYS A 79 8.78 12.14 -1.76
CA CYS A 79 7.79 11.24 -2.37
C CYS A 79 8.23 10.74 -3.75
N TYR A 80 9.00 11.55 -4.48
CA TYR A 80 9.50 11.17 -5.81
C TYR A 80 10.71 10.22 -5.77
N SER A 81 11.35 10.07 -4.60
CA SER A 81 12.43 9.12 -4.37
C SER A 81 11.93 7.71 -4.06
N ASN A 82 10.71 7.59 -3.55
CA ASN A 82 10.00 6.31 -3.45
C ASN A 82 9.19 6.11 -4.74
N TRP A 83 9.57 5.15 -5.55
CA TRP A 83 8.89 4.93 -6.83
C TRP A 83 8.82 3.45 -7.19
N SER A 84 7.86 3.12 -8.03
CA SER A 84 7.73 1.81 -8.67
C SER A 84 7.09 1.96 -10.04
N THR A 85 7.40 1.07 -10.97
CA THR A 85 6.56 0.91 -12.15
C THR A 85 5.33 0.07 -11.80
N PRO A 86 4.18 0.28 -12.48
CA PRO A 86 3.01 -0.58 -12.29
C PRO A 86 3.31 -2.07 -12.51
N LEU A 87 4.15 -2.38 -13.50
CA LEU A 87 4.56 -3.76 -13.76
C LEU A 87 5.37 -4.36 -12.61
N ALA A 88 6.26 -3.60 -11.98
CA ALA A 88 7.04 -4.06 -10.83
C ALA A 88 6.13 -4.37 -9.63
N ALA A 89 5.17 -3.49 -9.34
CA ALA A 89 4.18 -3.71 -8.28
C ALA A 89 3.30 -4.94 -8.56
N ALA A 90 2.80 -5.10 -9.78
CA ALA A 90 2.02 -6.28 -10.17
C ALA A 90 2.84 -7.57 -10.08
N LYS A 91 4.14 -7.56 -10.45
CA LYS A 91 5.05 -8.69 -10.30
C LYS A 91 5.29 -9.04 -8.84
N LEU A 92 5.43 -8.05 -7.95
CA LEU A 92 5.59 -8.29 -6.51
C LEU A 92 4.38 -9.04 -5.95
N LEU A 93 3.17 -8.62 -6.30
CA LEU A 93 1.93 -9.31 -5.92
C LEU A 93 1.83 -10.72 -6.49
N GLU A 94 2.30 -10.94 -7.72
CA GLU A 94 2.36 -12.26 -8.35
C GLU A 94 3.34 -13.19 -7.62
N ILE A 95 4.51 -12.67 -7.23
CA ILE A 95 5.51 -13.40 -6.41
C ILE A 95 4.90 -13.77 -5.06
N PHE A 96 4.26 -12.82 -4.37
CA PHE A 96 3.57 -13.05 -3.10
C PHE A 96 2.53 -14.18 -3.23
N ARG A 97 1.74 -14.16 -4.27
CA ARG A 97 0.69 -15.17 -4.47
C ARG A 97 1.23 -16.56 -4.81
N ARG A 98 2.28 -16.65 -5.64
CA ARG A 98 2.74 -17.93 -6.23
C ARG A 98 3.92 -18.57 -5.55
N LYS A 99 4.79 -17.78 -4.93
CA LYS A 99 6.00 -18.30 -4.29
C LYS A 99 5.77 -18.60 -2.82
N THR A 100 6.44 -19.60 -2.30
CA THR A 100 6.57 -19.83 -0.86
C THR A 100 7.69 -18.94 -0.33
N LEU A 101 7.33 -17.75 0.14
CA LEU A 101 8.27 -16.77 0.71
C LEU A 101 8.45 -17.01 2.22
N PHE A 102 7.42 -17.52 2.88
CA PHE A 102 7.32 -17.77 4.32
C PHE A 102 6.17 -18.77 4.57
N ASP A 103 5.91 -19.12 5.83
CA ASP A 103 4.85 -20.06 6.19
C ASP A 103 3.49 -19.66 5.64
N GLU A 104 2.71 -20.64 5.20
CA GLU A 104 1.40 -20.45 4.56
C GLU A 104 0.44 -19.70 5.50
N ALA A 105 0.48 -19.94 6.81
CA ALA A 105 -0.36 -19.24 7.78
C ALA A 105 -0.13 -17.72 7.78
N TYR A 106 1.11 -17.26 7.61
CA TYR A 106 1.42 -15.82 7.50
C TYR A 106 1.02 -15.26 6.15
N LYS A 107 1.14 -16.05 5.10
CA LYS A 107 0.68 -15.68 3.75
C LYS A 107 -0.84 -15.50 3.73
N ASP A 108 -1.58 -16.45 4.29
CA ASP A 108 -3.04 -16.38 4.42
C ASP A 108 -3.47 -15.17 5.25
N PHE A 109 -2.74 -14.89 6.34
CA PHE A 109 -3.00 -13.70 7.15
C PHE A 109 -2.85 -12.40 6.35
N ILE A 110 -1.74 -12.23 5.60
CA ILE A 110 -1.52 -11.02 4.77
C ILE A 110 -2.55 -10.96 3.65
N TYR A 111 -2.82 -12.10 3.00
CA TYR A 111 -3.84 -12.21 1.97
C TYR A 111 -5.20 -11.73 2.46
N GLN A 112 -5.67 -12.27 3.59
CA GLN A 112 -6.95 -11.89 4.18
C GLN A 112 -6.96 -10.43 4.63
N THR A 113 -5.85 -9.95 5.20
CA THR A 113 -5.70 -8.54 5.59
C THR A 113 -5.84 -7.58 4.40
N MET A 114 -5.31 -7.94 3.23
CA MET A 114 -5.49 -7.17 2.00
C MET A 114 -6.91 -7.25 1.43
N VAL A 115 -7.60 -8.39 1.57
CA VAL A 115 -9.01 -8.55 1.18
C VAL A 115 -9.92 -7.68 2.04
N GLU A 116 -9.58 -7.49 3.31
CA GLU A 116 -10.29 -6.66 4.27
C GLU A 116 -9.86 -5.18 4.24
N CYS A 117 -9.16 -4.73 3.20
CA CYS A 117 -8.76 -3.34 3.04
C CYS A 117 -9.97 -2.40 3.08
N GLN A 118 -9.86 -1.34 3.89
CA GLN A 118 -10.96 -0.39 4.15
C GLN A 118 -10.84 0.89 3.32
N THR A 119 -9.68 1.15 2.71
CA THR A 119 -9.42 2.35 1.91
C THR A 119 -9.67 2.11 0.43
N GLY A 120 -9.98 3.16 -0.35
CA GLY A 120 -10.09 3.10 -1.81
C GLY A 120 -11.20 2.19 -2.35
N GLN A 121 -12.32 2.09 -1.64
CA GLN A 121 -13.48 1.32 -2.10
C GLN A 121 -14.09 1.88 -3.40
N ASP A 122 -13.69 3.08 -3.78
CA ASP A 122 -14.04 3.80 -5.01
C ASP A 122 -13.01 3.62 -6.14
N ARG A 123 -11.99 2.75 -5.96
CA ARG A 123 -10.90 2.48 -6.93
C ARG A 123 -11.05 1.07 -7.53
N LEU A 124 -10.01 0.24 -7.52
CA LEU A 124 -10.00 -1.11 -8.13
C LEU A 124 -11.18 -2.00 -7.68
N VAL A 125 -11.68 -1.82 -6.49
CA VAL A 125 -12.81 -2.61 -5.96
C VAL A 125 -14.14 -2.20 -6.58
N ALA A 126 -14.35 -0.91 -6.85
CA ALA A 126 -15.64 -0.37 -7.30
C ALA A 126 -16.26 -1.12 -8.50
N PRO A 127 -15.56 -1.31 -9.62
CA PRO A 127 -16.13 -2.01 -10.79
C PRO A 127 -16.31 -3.51 -10.59
N LEU A 128 -15.71 -4.08 -9.53
CA LEU A 128 -15.71 -5.51 -9.23
C LEU A 128 -16.76 -5.92 -8.19
N LEU A 129 -17.39 -4.94 -7.54
CA LEU A 129 -18.46 -5.20 -6.56
C LEU A 129 -19.61 -6.01 -7.19
N GLY A 130 -20.04 -7.04 -6.49
CA GLY A 130 -21.15 -7.90 -6.94
C GLY A 130 -20.81 -8.84 -8.10
N LYS A 131 -19.56 -8.89 -8.58
CA LYS A 131 -19.15 -9.78 -9.67
C LYS A 131 -18.77 -11.19 -9.22
N GLY A 132 -18.89 -11.50 -7.92
CA GLY A 132 -18.49 -12.81 -7.37
C GLY A 132 -16.99 -13.07 -7.36
N VAL A 133 -16.18 -12.01 -7.37
CA VAL A 133 -14.72 -12.07 -7.29
C VAL A 133 -14.23 -11.71 -5.90
N THR A 134 -13.04 -12.18 -5.52
CA THR A 134 -12.34 -11.73 -4.32
C THR A 134 -11.23 -10.77 -4.73
N VAL A 135 -11.19 -9.59 -4.10
CA VAL A 135 -10.16 -8.57 -4.36
C VAL A 135 -9.40 -8.31 -3.08
N GLY A 136 -8.08 -8.47 -3.12
CA GLY A 136 -7.19 -8.00 -2.07
C GLY A 136 -6.33 -6.86 -2.63
N HIS A 137 -6.33 -5.71 -1.95
CA HIS A 137 -5.67 -4.52 -2.51
C HIS A 137 -5.03 -3.63 -1.43
N LYS A 138 -4.20 -2.68 -1.89
CA LYS A 138 -3.62 -1.62 -1.07
C LYS A 138 -3.56 -0.33 -1.87
N THR A 139 -4.10 0.73 -1.30
CA THR A 139 -4.10 2.08 -1.87
C THR A 139 -2.86 2.88 -1.48
N GLY A 140 -2.51 3.87 -2.32
CA GLY A 140 -1.61 4.97 -2.01
C GLY A 140 -2.28 6.30 -2.37
N THR A 141 -2.21 7.27 -1.46
CA THR A 141 -2.79 8.61 -1.68
C THR A 141 -1.80 9.65 -1.17
N GLY A 142 -1.19 10.36 -2.10
CA GLY A 142 -0.23 11.41 -1.82
C GLY A 142 -0.90 12.77 -1.65
N ASP A 143 -0.17 13.69 -1.03
CA ASP A 143 -0.50 15.10 -0.90
C ASP A 143 -0.40 15.85 -2.25
N PHE A 144 -0.63 17.15 -2.23
CA PHE A 144 -0.53 18.01 -3.41
C PHE A 144 0.81 18.73 -3.42
N ASN A 145 1.47 18.72 -4.58
CA ASN A 145 2.72 19.45 -4.80
C ASN A 145 2.48 20.97 -4.92
N ALA A 146 3.57 21.74 -5.01
CA ALA A 146 3.51 23.20 -5.12
C ALA A 146 2.74 23.73 -6.37
N LYS A 147 2.48 22.87 -7.35
CA LYS A 147 1.67 23.19 -8.54
C LYS A 147 0.19 22.86 -8.36
N GLY A 148 -0.22 22.40 -7.18
CA GLY A 148 -1.59 21.96 -6.90
C GLY A 148 -1.95 20.61 -7.56
N GLN A 149 -0.95 19.82 -7.93
CA GLN A 149 -1.15 18.47 -8.51
C GLN A 149 -1.03 17.42 -7.41
N GLN A 150 -1.94 16.46 -7.38
CA GLN A 150 -1.84 15.31 -6.48
C GLN A 150 -0.63 14.46 -6.89
N ILE A 151 0.34 14.31 -5.98
CA ILE A 151 1.61 13.62 -6.24
C ILE A 151 1.39 12.16 -6.66
N GLY A 152 0.46 11.48 -6.00
CA GLY A 152 0.11 10.10 -6.33
C GLY A 152 -1.31 9.74 -5.89
N CYS A 153 -2.02 9.02 -6.76
CA CYS A 153 -3.25 8.32 -6.42
C CYS A 153 -3.15 6.93 -7.04
N ASN A 154 -3.02 5.92 -6.20
CA ASN A 154 -2.61 4.60 -6.64
C ASN A 154 -3.48 3.52 -6.01
N ASP A 155 -3.59 2.39 -6.71
CA ASP A 155 -4.12 1.17 -6.12
C ASP A 155 -3.45 -0.04 -6.76
N ILE A 156 -3.04 -1.01 -5.95
CA ILE A 156 -2.47 -2.27 -6.40
C ILE A 156 -3.20 -3.42 -5.75
N GLY A 157 -3.42 -4.50 -6.48
CA GLY A 157 -4.16 -5.63 -5.92
C GLY A 157 -4.03 -6.92 -6.71
N PHE A 158 -4.68 -7.93 -6.18
CA PHE A 158 -4.94 -9.18 -6.87
C PHE A 158 -6.44 -9.45 -6.90
N VAL A 159 -6.88 -10.12 -7.95
CA VAL A 159 -8.27 -10.50 -8.16
C VAL A 159 -8.36 -12.00 -8.37
N LEU A 160 -9.21 -12.68 -7.60
CA LEU A 160 -9.57 -14.08 -7.80
C LEU A 160 -10.93 -14.17 -8.46
N LEU A 161 -10.96 -14.86 -9.56
CA LEU A 161 -12.17 -15.10 -10.34
C LEU A 161 -12.90 -16.38 -9.87
N PRO A 162 -14.22 -16.48 -10.05
CA PRO A 162 -15.00 -17.66 -9.65
C PRO A 162 -14.54 -18.98 -10.31
N ASN A 163 -13.87 -18.90 -11.46
CA ASN A 163 -13.32 -20.06 -12.18
C ASN A 163 -11.95 -20.51 -11.67
N GLY A 164 -11.45 -19.93 -10.57
CA GLY A 164 -10.15 -20.25 -9.98
C GLY A 164 -8.95 -19.54 -10.62
N HIS A 165 -9.14 -18.79 -11.70
CA HIS A 165 -8.08 -17.94 -12.24
C HIS A 165 -7.87 -16.69 -11.36
N ALA A 166 -6.67 -16.14 -11.41
CA ALA A 166 -6.33 -14.93 -10.70
C ALA A 166 -5.33 -14.08 -11.47
N TYR A 167 -5.42 -12.77 -11.29
CA TYR A 167 -4.44 -11.83 -11.85
C TYR A 167 -4.04 -10.78 -10.80
N SER A 168 -2.91 -10.13 -11.04
CA SER A 168 -2.45 -8.97 -10.27
C SER A 168 -2.58 -7.72 -11.13
N ILE A 169 -2.97 -6.61 -10.52
CA ILE A 169 -3.23 -5.33 -11.18
C ILE A 169 -2.56 -4.21 -10.37
N ALA A 170 -2.05 -3.21 -11.07
CA ALA A 170 -1.52 -1.99 -10.46
C ALA A 170 -1.87 -0.80 -11.36
N VAL A 171 -2.49 0.22 -10.78
CA VAL A 171 -2.83 1.47 -11.47
C VAL A 171 -2.24 2.63 -10.68
N PHE A 172 -1.44 3.45 -11.35
CA PHE A 172 -0.77 4.61 -10.78
C PHE A 172 -1.16 5.88 -11.54
N VAL A 173 -1.68 6.85 -10.81
CA VAL A 173 -1.93 8.22 -11.29
C VAL A 173 -0.94 9.13 -10.59
N LYS A 174 -0.12 9.83 -11.36
CA LYS A 174 0.98 10.67 -10.85
C LYS A 174 0.85 12.10 -11.33
N ASP A 175 1.15 13.05 -10.44
CA ASP A 175 1.18 14.51 -10.73
C ASP A 175 -0.10 14.99 -11.45
N SER A 176 -1.24 14.52 -10.97
CA SER A 176 -2.53 14.81 -11.58
C SER A 176 -3.09 16.15 -11.12
N ALA A 177 -3.55 16.95 -12.09
CA ALA A 177 -4.29 18.18 -11.82
C ALA A 177 -5.79 17.95 -11.58
N GLU A 178 -6.25 16.70 -11.73
CA GLU A 178 -7.63 16.32 -11.46
C GLU A 178 -7.91 16.24 -9.97
N SER A 179 -9.20 16.27 -9.60
CA SER A 179 -9.61 16.04 -8.20
C SER A 179 -9.28 14.62 -7.74
N SER A 180 -9.09 14.43 -6.44
CA SER A 180 -8.89 13.09 -5.87
C SER A 180 -10.01 12.13 -6.22
N LEU A 181 -11.25 12.62 -6.34
CA LEU A 181 -12.41 11.82 -6.76
C LEU A 181 -12.27 11.37 -8.22
N GLU A 182 -11.82 12.27 -9.11
CA GLU A 182 -11.63 11.93 -10.53
C GLU A 182 -10.46 10.96 -10.71
N ASN A 183 -9.37 11.14 -9.95
CA ASN A 183 -8.26 10.18 -9.92
C ASN A 183 -8.71 8.79 -9.46
N SER A 184 -9.60 8.69 -8.47
CA SER A 184 -10.19 7.42 -8.05
C SER A 184 -11.03 6.77 -9.15
N LYS A 185 -11.80 7.55 -9.92
CA LYS A 185 -12.57 7.03 -11.07
C LYS A 185 -11.67 6.52 -12.18
N ILE A 186 -10.59 7.25 -12.50
CA ILE A 186 -9.58 6.81 -13.50
C ILE A 186 -9.01 5.44 -13.13
N ILE A 187 -8.84 5.16 -11.81
CA ILE A 187 -8.37 3.85 -11.35
C ILE A 187 -9.48 2.78 -11.48
N ALA A 188 -10.73 3.17 -11.32
CA ALA A 188 -11.88 2.26 -11.40
C ALA A 188 -12.26 1.88 -12.84
N ASP A 189 -12.00 2.75 -13.83
CA ASP A 189 -12.31 2.54 -15.25
C ASP A 189 -11.32 1.58 -15.93
#